data_b4ff2378ac668990d3b6561d827c7605
#
_entry.id   b4ff2378ac668990d3b6561d827c7605
#
_cell.length_a   1.000
_cell.length_b   1.000
_cell.length_c   1.000
_cell.angle_alpha   90.00
_cell.angle_beta   90.00
_cell.angle_gamma   90.00
#
_symmetry.space_group_name_H-M   'P 1'
#
loop_
_entity.id
_entity.type
_entity.pdbx_description
1 polymer ?
#
loop_
_entity_poly.entity_id
_entity_poly.type
_entity_poly.pdbx_seq_one_letter_code
_entity_poly.pdbx_strand_id
1 'polypeptide(L)'
;MSREYGFLVEGVDRVSVARRAIMAIHHSKRVWSVGDVVTKSLVEAGFIPHVAIVDRATLRGENIEIDEVEGIYSQVGIVMEIRNPRGTISSEAINTIKYIAGKPGERFLVVVEGEEDLLSLLVAAIANYSEILLYGIPRRGIAVVEIDQRIRAFALNILREILGEDYSLYFADP
;
A
#
# COMPACT_ATOMS: atom_id res chain seq x y z
N MET A 1 2.33 22.97 -0.47
CA MET A 1 1.60 21.74 -0.10
C MET A 1 1.99 21.36 1.31
N SER A 2 1.03 21.24 2.20
CA SER A 2 1.32 21.01 3.60
C SER A 2 1.92 19.60 3.78
N ARG A 3 3.04 19.51 4.50
CA ARG A 3 3.70 18.25 4.84
C ARG A 3 2.96 17.47 5.94
N GLU A 4 1.71 17.83 6.23
CA GLU A 4 0.96 17.25 7.35
C GLU A 4 0.60 15.78 7.16
N TYR A 5 0.48 15.31 5.91
CA TYR A 5 0.07 13.93 5.58
C TYR A 5 1.04 13.22 4.63
N GLY A 6 2.31 13.65 4.60
CA GLY A 6 3.29 13.12 3.68
C GLY A 6 3.62 14.10 2.54
N PHE A 7 4.35 13.66 1.53
CA PHE A 7 4.68 14.46 0.36
C PHE A 7 4.44 13.69 -0.93
N LEU A 8 4.19 14.43 -2.01
CA LEU A 8 3.97 13.89 -3.33
C LEU A 8 5.21 14.06 -4.20
N VAL A 9 5.68 12.97 -4.80
CA VAL A 9 6.72 12.96 -5.83
C VAL A 9 6.02 12.98 -7.18
N GLU A 10 5.97 14.16 -7.82
CA GLU A 10 5.28 14.36 -9.10
C GLU A 10 6.21 14.12 -10.29
N GLY A 11 5.65 13.68 -11.41
CA GLY A 11 6.38 13.54 -12.66
C GLY A 11 5.63 12.68 -13.67
N VAL A 12 6.09 12.72 -14.92
CA VAL A 12 5.49 12.00 -16.03
C VAL A 12 6.11 10.60 -16.19
N ASP A 13 7.43 10.49 -16.04
CA ASP A 13 8.12 9.20 -16.12
C ASP A 13 8.05 8.45 -14.79
N ARG A 14 7.36 7.32 -14.80
CA ARG A 14 7.05 6.51 -13.62
C ARG A 14 8.29 6.01 -12.88
N VAL A 15 9.29 5.54 -13.62
CA VAL A 15 10.53 5.00 -13.04
C VAL A 15 11.35 6.10 -12.38
N SER A 16 11.46 7.28 -13.00
CA SER A 16 12.12 8.45 -12.41
C SER A 16 11.39 8.93 -11.15
N VAL A 17 10.05 8.91 -11.13
CA VAL A 17 9.26 9.22 -9.95
C VAL A 17 9.52 8.22 -8.83
N ALA A 18 9.53 6.91 -9.15
CA ALA A 18 9.82 5.85 -8.20
C ALA A 18 11.24 6.00 -7.61
N ARG A 19 12.27 6.26 -8.43
CA ARG A 19 13.65 6.51 -7.95
C ARG A 19 13.71 7.66 -6.97
N ARG A 20 13.04 8.78 -7.25
CA ARG A 20 13.01 9.93 -6.35
C ARG A 20 12.25 9.63 -5.05
N ALA A 21 11.17 8.85 -5.12
CA ALA A 21 10.46 8.40 -3.94
C ALA A 21 11.36 7.52 -3.06
N ILE A 22 12.08 6.56 -3.66
CA ILE A 22 13.05 5.69 -2.95
C ILE A 22 14.17 6.52 -2.29
N MET A 23 14.72 7.51 -2.99
CA MET A 23 15.77 8.38 -2.43
C MET A 23 15.28 9.24 -1.27
N ALA A 24 13.99 9.49 -1.18
CA ALA A 24 13.41 10.34 -0.14
C ALA A 24 13.06 9.56 1.15
N ILE A 25 13.11 8.22 1.11
CA ILE A 25 12.84 7.36 2.27
C ILE A 25 14.14 6.86 2.89
N HIS A 26 14.12 6.66 4.21
CA HIS A 26 15.27 6.09 4.91
C HIS A 26 15.33 4.57 4.66
N HIS A 27 16.45 4.06 4.13
CA HIS A 27 16.58 2.65 3.70
C HIS A 27 16.37 1.60 4.79
N SER A 28 16.40 1.98 6.07
CA SER A 28 16.14 1.07 7.20
C SER A 28 14.67 0.89 7.55
N LYS A 29 13.77 1.64 6.89
CA LYS A 29 12.34 1.59 7.19
C LYS A 29 11.65 0.51 6.36
N ARG A 30 10.66 -0.14 6.96
CA ARG A 30 9.77 -1.04 6.24
C ARG A 30 8.86 -0.23 5.32
N VAL A 31 8.72 -0.68 4.08
CA VAL A 31 7.99 0.01 3.03
C VAL A 31 6.82 -0.84 2.57
N TRP A 32 5.65 -0.24 2.56
CA TRP A 32 4.42 -0.75 1.97
C TRP A 32 4.17 -0.01 0.66
N SER A 33 3.82 -0.73 -0.40
CA SER A 33 3.29 -0.14 -1.63
C SER A 33 1.86 -0.61 -1.87
N VAL A 34 0.99 0.32 -2.26
CA VAL A 34 -0.41 0.03 -2.63
C VAL A 34 -0.65 0.55 -4.04
N GLY A 35 -1.06 -0.33 -4.92
CA GLY A 35 -1.29 -0.08 -6.34
C GLY A 35 -0.31 -0.83 -7.25
N ASP A 36 -0.83 -1.32 -8.36
CA ASP A 36 -0.08 -2.07 -9.38
C ASP A 36 0.98 -1.19 -10.06
N VAL A 37 0.59 0.01 -10.54
CA VAL A 37 1.49 0.95 -11.22
C VAL A 37 2.64 1.38 -10.31
N VAL A 38 2.37 1.74 -9.05
CA VAL A 38 3.41 2.19 -8.13
C VAL A 38 4.34 1.05 -7.78
N THR A 39 3.81 -0.14 -7.50
CA THR A 39 4.61 -1.33 -7.16
C THR A 39 5.54 -1.71 -8.31
N LYS A 40 5.01 -1.81 -9.54
CA LYS A 40 5.83 -2.11 -10.72
C LYS A 40 6.90 -1.06 -10.95
N SER A 41 6.56 0.22 -10.84
CA SER A 41 7.54 1.31 -11.01
C SER A 41 8.68 1.26 -9.99
N LEU A 42 8.40 0.85 -8.75
CA LEU A 42 9.41 0.64 -7.71
C LEU A 42 10.32 -0.53 -8.05
N VAL A 43 9.76 -1.66 -8.51
CA VAL A 43 10.53 -2.84 -8.93
C VAL A 43 11.41 -2.52 -10.13
N GLU A 44 10.91 -1.86 -11.16
CA GLU A 44 11.67 -1.40 -12.33
C GLU A 44 12.78 -0.40 -11.94
N ALA A 45 12.57 0.37 -10.88
CA ALA A 45 13.60 1.25 -10.32
C ALA A 45 14.67 0.51 -9.47
N GLY A 46 14.54 -0.81 -9.32
CA GLY A 46 15.47 -1.66 -8.56
C GLY A 46 15.14 -1.77 -7.07
N PHE A 47 13.91 -1.43 -6.66
CA PHE A 47 13.49 -1.50 -5.27
C PHE A 47 12.30 -2.44 -5.10
N ILE A 48 12.45 -3.49 -4.28
CA ILE A 48 11.39 -4.42 -3.93
C ILE A 48 10.79 -3.95 -2.58
N PRO A 49 9.54 -3.43 -2.52
CA PRO A 49 8.88 -3.09 -1.27
C PRO A 49 8.86 -4.27 -0.30
N HIS A 50 8.80 -4.01 1.01
CA HIS A 50 8.67 -5.09 2.00
C HIS A 50 7.27 -5.71 1.94
N VAL A 51 6.25 -4.90 1.67
CA VAL A 51 4.89 -5.35 1.42
C VAL A 51 4.37 -4.64 0.18
N ALA A 52 3.84 -5.40 -0.77
CA ALA A 52 3.14 -4.87 -1.93
C ALA A 52 1.70 -5.36 -1.93
N ILE A 53 0.76 -4.47 -2.22
CA ILE A 53 -0.66 -4.75 -2.38
C ILE A 53 -1.04 -4.29 -3.77
N VAL A 54 -1.49 -5.22 -4.60
CA VAL A 54 -1.81 -4.99 -6.02
C VAL A 54 -3.11 -5.66 -6.36
N ASP A 55 -3.84 -5.13 -7.34
CA ASP A 55 -4.95 -5.85 -7.95
C ASP A 55 -4.51 -6.49 -9.27
N ARG A 56 -5.36 -7.36 -9.84
CA ARG A 56 -5.17 -7.93 -11.18
C ARG A 56 -5.93 -7.14 -12.25
N ALA A 57 -6.53 -6.00 -11.90
CA ALA A 57 -7.27 -5.20 -12.84
C ALA A 57 -6.30 -4.52 -13.80
N THR A 58 -6.29 -4.97 -15.02
CA THR A 58 -5.63 -4.29 -16.13
C THR A 58 -6.29 -2.92 -16.30
N LEU A 59 -5.62 -1.85 -15.93
CA LEU A 59 -6.02 -0.51 -16.37
C LEU A 59 -6.09 -0.56 -17.89
N ARG A 60 -7.26 -0.22 -18.43
CA ARG A 60 -7.53 -0.24 -19.87
C ARG A 60 -6.45 0.54 -20.62
N GLY A 61 -5.53 -0.15 -21.27
CA GLY A 61 -4.51 0.41 -22.13
C GLY A 61 -3.04 0.24 -21.70
N GLU A 62 -2.76 -0.18 -20.48
CA GLU A 62 -1.40 -0.54 -20.06
C GLU A 62 -1.43 -1.97 -19.51
N ASN A 63 -0.86 -2.92 -20.25
CA ASN A 63 -0.63 -4.28 -19.75
C ASN A 63 0.47 -4.20 -18.67
N ILE A 64 0.07 -3.99 -17.43
CA ILE A 64 0.97 -4.12 -16.30
C ILE A 64 1.00 -5.60 -15.97
N GLU A 65 2.11 -6.25 -16.33
CA GLU A 65 2.31 -7.66 -16.07
C GLU A 65 2.61 -7.85 -14.58
N ILE A 66 1.57 -8.13 -13.79
CA ILE A 66 1.68 -8.51 -12.37
C ILE A 66 2.49 -9.80 -12.23
N ASP A 67 2.47 -10.67 -13.22
CA ASP A 67 3.22 -11.93 -13.23
C ASP A 67 4.72 -11.75 -12.97
N GLU A 68 5.33 -10.65 -13.45
CA GLU A 68 6.73 -10.33 -13.15
C GLU A 68 6.94 -10.03 -11.68
N VAL A 69 6.03 -9.23 -11.07
CA VAL A 69 6.07 -8.89 -9.64
C VAL A 69 5.84 -10.13 -8.78
N GLU A 70 4.86 -10.97 -9.15
CA GLU A 70 4.60 -12.25 -8.48
C GLU A 70 5.82 -13.18 -8.57
N GLY A 71 6.48 -13.26 -9.72
CA GLY A 71 7.70 -14.05 -9.91
C GLY A 71 8.84 -13.62 -8.99
N ILE A 72 9.01 -12.32 -8.79
CA ILE A 72 10.01 -11.77 -7.87
C ILE A 72 9.65 -12.13 -6.41
N TYR A 73 8.41 -11.84 -5.98
CA TYR A 73 8.00 -12.10 -4.60
C TYR A 73 7.99 -13.58 -4.25
N SER A 74 7.71 -14.48 -5.20
CA SER A 74 7.79 -15.93 -4.99
C SER A 74 9.19 -16.41 -4.61
N GLN A 75 10.24 -15.62 -4.94
CA GLN A 75 11.63 -15.95 -4.59
C GLN A 75 12.07 -15.32 -3.26
N VAL A 76 11.48 -14.18 -2.86
CA VAL A 76 11.98 -13.38 -1.73
C VAL A 76 10.99 -13.19 -0.60
N GLY A 77 9.76 -13.70 -0.72
CA GLY A 77 8.69 -13.47 0.24
C GLY A 77 7.54 -14.45 0.12
N ILE A 78 6.39 -14.03 0.58
CA ILE A 78 5.14 -14.78 0.62
C ILE A 78 4.12 -14.08 -0.29
N VAL A 79 3.52 -14.83 -1.20
CA VAL A 79 2.42 -14.35 -2.04
C VAL A 79 1.10 -14.80 -1.41
N MET A 80 0.19 -13.87 -1.21
CA MET A 80 -1.15 -14.09 -0.66
C MET A 80 -2.19 -13.55 -1.62
N GLU A 81 -3.30 -14.26 -1.78
CA GLU A 81 -4.46 -13.79 -2.53
C GLU A 81 -5.61 -13.47 -1.57
N ILE A 82 -6.28 -12.36 -1.77
CA ILE A 82 -7.44 -11.94 -0.98
C ILE A 82 -8.56 -11.40 -1.87
N ARG A 83 -9.77 -11.40 -1.33
CA ARG A 83 -10.92 -10.75 -1.98
C ARG A 83 -11.25 -9.44 -1.28
N ASN A 84 -11.31 -8.37 -2.07
CA ASN A 84 -11.77 -7.07 -1.60
C ASN A 84 -12.70 -6.44 -2.64
N PRO A 85 -14.02 -6.63 -2.53
CA PRO A 85 -14.96 -6.10 -3.51
C PRO A 85 -14.82 -4.59 -3.66
N ARG A 86 -15.09 -4.10 -4.87
CA ARG A 86 -14.94 -2.69 -5.24
C ARG A 86 -15.69 -1.75 -4.31
N GLY A 87 -15.03 -0.68 -3.89
CA GLY A 87 -15.61 0.33 -3.00
C GLY A 87 -15.83 -0.14 -1.58
N THR A 88 -15.22 -1.25 -1.17
CA THR A 88 -15.37 -1.81 0.18
C THR A 88 -14.01 -2.05 0.84
N ILE A 89 -14.05 -2.38 2.14
CA ILE A 89 -12.94 -2.94 2.89
C ILE A 89 -13.43 -4.24 3.51
N SER A 90 -12.93 -5.36 3.00
CA SER A 90 -13.35 -6.69 3.45
C SER A 90 -12.71 -7.08 4.78
N SER A 91 -13.37 -7.97 5.52
CA SER A 91 -12.79 -8.60 6.72
C SER A 91 -11.50 -9.36 6.41
N GLU A 92 -11.43 -9.97 5.23
CA GLU A 92 -10.25 -10.67 4.76
C GLU A 92 -9.06 -9.73 4.59
N ALA A 93 -9.27 -8.55 3.97
CA ALA A 93 -8.24 -7.52 3.83
C ALA A 93 -7.77 -7.01 5.20
N ILE A 94 -8.70 -6.72 6.13
CA ILE A 94 -8.35 -6.26 7.47
C ILE A 94 -7.48 -7.28 8.21
N ASN A 95 -7.91 -8.54 8.23
CA ASN A 95 -7.18 -9.60 8.93
C ASN A 95 -5.82 -9.88 8.30
N THR A 96 -5.73 -9.86 6.97
CA THR A 96 -4.47 -10.05 6.25
C THR A 96 -3.47 -8.93 6.55
N ILE A 97 -3.89 -7.65 6.50
CA ILE A 97 -2.98 -6.53 6.79
C ILE A 97 -2.54 -6.54 8.26
N LYS A 98 -3.44 -6.90 9.20
CA LYS A 98 -3.06 -7.09 10.61
C LYS A 98 -2.03 -8.21 10.79
N TYR A 99 -2.23 -9.34 10.13
CA TYR A 99 -1.27 -10.46 10.15
C TYR A 99 0.11 -10.02 9.64
N ILE A 100 0.15 -9.33 8.49
CA ILE A 100 1.38 -8.83 7.87
C ILE A 100 2.09 -7.80 8.77
N ALA A 101 1.35 -6.90 9.40
CA ALA A 101 1.92 -5.91 10.33
C ALA A 101 2.61 -6.55 11.53
N GLY A 102 2.14 -7.72 11.98
CA GLY A 102 2.78 -8.54 13.02
C GLY A 102 4.03 -9.31 12.58
N LYS A 103 4.42 -9.22 11.29
CA LYS A 103 5.55 -9.97 10.69
C LYS A 103 6.59 -9.02 10.05
N PRO A 104 7.25 -8.16 10.82
CA PRO A 104 8.09 -7.09 10.26
C PRO A 104 9.34 -7.59 9.50
N GLY A 105 9.80 -8.82 9.76
CA GLY A 105 10.97 -9.41 9.10
C GLY A 105 10.68 -10.10 7.77
N GLU A 106 9.42 -10.24 7.40
CA GLU A 106 9.00 -10.97 6.20
C GLU A 106 8.57 -10.02 5.08
N ARG A 107 8.69 -10.48 3.82
CA ARG A 107 8.18 -9.78 2.64
C ARG A 107 6.88 -10.41 2.18
N PHE A 108 5.95 -9.58 1.73
CA PHE A 108 4.64 -10.03 1.27
C PHE A 108 4.25 -9.36 -0.03
N LEU A 109 3.65 -10.13 -0.92
CA LEU A 109 2.82 -9.65 -2.01
C LEU A 109 1.37 -10.06 -1.73
N VAL A 110 0.49 -9.09 -1.67
CA VAL A 110 -0.97 -9.32 -1.55
C VAL A 110 -1.60 -9.02 -2.90
N VAL A 111 -2.12 -10.04 -3.54
CA VAL A 111 -2.85 -9.93 -4.80
C VAL A 111 -4.34 -9.86 -4.49
N VAL A 112 -4.97 -8.76 -4.88
CA VAL A 112 -6.37 -8.47 -4.56
C VAL A 112 -7.27 -8.87 -5.72
N GLU A 113 -8.22 -9.76 -5.47
CA GLU A 113 -9.36 -9.97 -6.36
C GLU A 113 -10.41 -8.88 -6.05
N GLY A 114 -10.42 -7.81 -6.84
CA GLY A 114 -11.32 -6.67 -6.64
C GLY A 114 -10.62 -5.33 -6.78
N GLU A 115 -10.57 -4.52 -5.72
CA GLU A 115 -10.01 -3.17 -5.72
C GLU A 115 -9.12 -2.94 -4.48
N GLU A 116 -7.92 -2.40 -4.69
CA GLU A 116 -6.94 -2.15 -3.63
C GLU A 116 -6.89 -0.69 -3.15
N ASP A 117 -7.49 0.26 -3.85
CA ASP A 117 -7.35 1.70 -3.61
C ASP A 117 -7.60 2.10 -2.13
N LEU A 118 -8.69 1.58 -1.54
CA LEU A 118 -9.03 1.85 -0.14
C LEU A 118 -8.10 1.16 0.86
N LEU A 119 -7.31 0.16 0.43
CA LEU A 119 -6.40 -0.55 1.31
C LEU A 119 -5.22 0.31 1.75
N SER A 120 -4.92 1.41 1.05
CA SER A 120 -3.97 2.42 1.51
C SER A 120 -4.38 3.04 2.86
N LEU A 121 -5.67 3.29 3.08
CA LEU A 121 -6.20 3.74 4.37
C LEU A 121 -6.04 2.66 5.46
N LEU A 122 -6.28 1.41 5.09
CA LEU A 122 -6.16 0.29 6.00
C LEU A 122 -4.69 0.10 6.45
N VAL A 123 -3.73 0.20 5.51
CA VAL A 123 -2.30 0.19 5.83
C VAL A 123 -1.95 1.36 6.75
N ALA A 124 -2.42 2.58 6.46
CA ALA A 124 -2.16 3.76 7.29
C ALA A 124 -2.69 3.61 8.72
N ALA A 125 -3.78 2.85 8.91
CA ALA A 125 -4.36 2.58 10.22
C ALA A 125 -3.63 1.46 11.00
N ILE A 126 -3.06 0.47 10.31
CA ILE A 126 -2.58 -0.78 10.92
C ILE A 126 -1.06 -0.90 10.94
N ALA A 127 -0.35 -0.45 9.89
CA ALA A 127 1.11 -0.55 9.80
C ALA A 127 1.81 0.09 11.00
N ASN A 128 3.00 -0.37 11.36
CA ASN A 128 3.68 0.13 12.54
C ASN A 128 4.15 1.58 12.37
N TYR A 129 4.32 2.29 13.48
CA TYR A 129 4.86 3.65 13.46
C TYR A 129 6.23 3.67 12.80
N SER A 130 6.51 4.74 12.08
CA SER A 130 7.72 4.97 11.29
C SER A 130 7.87 4.08 10.05
N GLU A 131 6.95 3.16 9.77
CA GLU A 131 6.90 2.49 8.45
C GLU A 131 6.44 3.48 7.37
N ILE A 132 6.78 3.20 6.13
CA ILE A 132 6.49 4.07 4.99
C ILE A 132 5.40 3.43 4.14
N LEU A 133 4.38 4.20 3.80
CA LEU A 133 3.38 3.86 2.82
C LEU A 133 3.64 4.66 1.53
N LEU A 134 3.74 3.94 0.42
CA LEU A 134 3.80 4.49 -0.94
C LEU A 134 2.52 4.10 -1.68
N TYR A 135 1.82 5.08 -2.25
CA TYR A 135 0.66 4.80 -3.09
C TYR A 135 0.59 5.75 -4.29
N GLY A 136 -0.02 5.26 -5.37
CA GLY A 136 -0.15 6.02 -6.60
C GLY A 136 -1.24 7.09 -6.49
N ILE A 137 -0.96 8.29 -7.00
CA ILE A 137 -1.99 9.30 -7.28
C ILE A 137 -2.11 9.41 -8.79
N PRO A 138 -3.27 9.02 -9.37
CA PRO A 138 -3.47 9.01 -10.81
C PRO A 138 -3.04 10.32 -11.48
N ARG A 139 -2.24 10.23 -12.54
CA ARG A 139 -1.71 11.35 -13.34
C ARG A 139 -0.83 12.35 -12.59
N ARG A 140 -0.48 12.09 -11.33
CA ARG A 140 0.34 13.01 -10.52
C ARG A 140 1.66 12.39 -10.08
N GLY A 141 1.66 11.15 -9.58
CA GLY A 141 2.88 10.52 -9.11
C GLY A 141 2.68 9.59 -7.91
N ILE A 142 3.67 9.57 -7.03
CA ILE A 142 3.70 8.70 -5.84
C ILE A 142 3.61 9.56 -4.58
N ALA A 143 2.62 9.26 -3.75
CA ALA A 143 2.55 9.79 -2.39
C ALA A 143 3.46 8.96 -1.47
N VAL A 144 4.26 9.65 -0.67
CA VAL A 144 5.17 9.08 0.33
C VAL A 144 4.68 9.52 1.70
N VAL A 145 4.23 8.57 2.50
CA VAL A 145 3.63 8.82 3.82
C VAL A 145 4.38 8.02 4.88
N GLU A 146 4.96 8.70 5.87
CA GLU A 146 5.46 8.05 7.07
C GLU A 146 4.33 7.88 8.07
N ILE A 147 4.13 6.65 8.56
CA ILE A 147 3.05 6.33 9.51
C ILE A 147 3.40 6.91 10.87
N ASP A 148 2.65 7.92 11.28
CA ASP A 148 2.70 8.52 12.60
C ASP A 148 1.32 8.50 13.28
N GLN A 149 1.23 9.04 14.49
CA GLN A 149 -0.02 9.08 15.24
C GLN A 149 -1.12 9.87 14.51
N ARG A 150 -0.77 10.95 13.81
CA ARG A 150 -1.74 11.81 13.08
C ARG A 150 -2.28 11.10 11.86
N ILE A 151 -1.40 10.46 11.08
CA ILE A 151 -1.79 9.66 9.91
C ILE A 151 -2.71 8.53 10.33
N ARG A 152 -2.35 7.81 11.40
CA ARG A 152 -3.18 6.72 11.92
C ARG A 152 -4.53 7.22 12.40
N ALA A 153 -4.58 8.30 13.18
CA ALA A 153 -5.85 8.86 13.65
C ALA A 153 -6.75 9.32 12.49
N PHE A 154 -6.16 9.94 11.47
CA PHE A 154 -6.87 10.33 10.26
C PHE A 154 -7.46 9.11 9.53
N ALA A 155 -6.64 8.06 9.32
CA ALA A 155 -7.08 6.83 8.66
C ALA A 155 -8.18 6.12 9.45
N LEU A 156 -8.04 6.00 10.78
CA LEU A 156 -9.06 5.38 11.64
C LEU A 156 -10.40 6.14 11.61
N ASN A 157 -10.38 7.48 11.56
CA ASN A 157 -11.60 8.25 11.43
C ASN A 157 -12.34 7.97 10.12
N ILE A 158 -11.62 7.89 9.00
CA ILE A 158 -12.23 7.55 7.69
C ILE A 158 -12.73 6.09 7.71
N LEU A 159 -11.96 5.16 8.26
CA LEU A 159 -12.38 3.76 8.38
C LEU A 159 -13.63 3.60 9.23
N ARG A 160 -13.82 4.40 10.28
CA ARG A 160 -15.04 4.41 11.09
C ARG A 160 -16.26 4.82 10.26
N GLU A 161 -16.12 5.80 9.37
CA GLU A 161 -17.20 6.23 8.47
C GLU A 161 -17.52 5.14 7.42
N ILE A 162 -16.48 4.48 6.86
CA ILE A 162 -16.65 3.43 5.84
C ILE A 162 -17.25 2.16 6.42
N LEU A 163 -16.78 1.70 7.58
CA LEU A 163 -17.19 0.44 8.20
C LEU A 163 -18.45 0.56 9.05
N GLY A 164 -18.81 1.77 9.49
CA GLY A 164 -19.99 1.99 10.31
C GLY A 164 -19.97 1.16 11.60
N GLU A 165 -21.05 0.39 11.83
CA GLU A 165 -21.20 -0.47 13.02
C GLU A 165 -20.14 -1.59 13.09
N ASP A 166 -19.67 -2.07 11.94
CA ASP A 166 -18.65 -3.13 11.87
C ASP A 166 -17.25 -2.66 12.31
N TYR A 167 -17.03 -1.34 12.44
CA TYR A 167 -15.74 -0.80 12.87
C TYR A 167 -15.26 -1.40 14.19
N SER A 168 -16.14 -1.50 15.18
CA SER A 168 -15.83 -2.03 16.50
C SER A 168 -15.43 -3.51 16.52
N LEU A 169 -15.74 -4.27 15.47
CA LEU A 169 -15.32 -5.67 15.34
C LEU A 169 -13.80 -5.78 15.05
N TYR A 170 -13.22 -4.74 14.47
CA TYR A 170 -11.85 -4.77 14.00
C TYR A 170 -10.91 -3.79 14.71
N PHE A 171 -11.44 -2.69 15.19
CA PHE A 171 -10.67 -1.64 15.83
C PHE A 171 -11.28 -1.31 17.20
N ALA A 172 -10.43 -1.30 18.23
CA ALA A 172 -10.86 -0.84 19.54
C ALA A 172 -11.20 0.66 19.47
N ASP A 173 -12.24 1.07 20.17
CA ASP A 173 -12.46 2.49 20.43
C ASP A 173 -11.32 3.02 21.32
N PRO A 174 -10.83 4.24 21.05
CA PRO A 174 -9.73 4.84 21.80
C PRO A 174 -10.09 5.12 23.26
#